data_d717df0b4a7880acc586d8640bd2d1e0
#
_entry.id   d717df0b4a7880acc586d8640bd2d1e0
#
_cell.length_a   1.000
_cell.length_b   1.000
_cell.length_c   1.000
_cell.angle_alpha   90.00
_cell.angle_beta   90.00
_cell.angle_gamma   90.00
#
_symmetry.space_group_name_H-M   'P 1'
#
loop_
_entity.id
_entity.type
_entity.pdbx_description
1 polymer ?
#
loop_
_entity_poly.entity_id
_entity_poly.type
_entity_poly.pdbx_seq_one_letter_code
_entity_poly.pdbx_strand_id
1 'polypeptide(L)'
;MVIDSLSGFELAVAPTFREDFRESLFRMVAALAELGVTVLMTSELEDRYTDLRFSPYGSAFLTDAIIVQRYIEVESRLERVMAVVKVRDSAHSKEIRQYEITDTGIAIGERMLRFEGLLGGRPVHTAQAPGQRP
;
A
#
# COMPACT_ATOMS: atom_id res chain seq x y z
N MET A 1 -12.13 -6.61 -11.99
CA MET A 1 -12.72 -5.25 -11.84
C MET A 1 -11.69 -4.32 -11.22
N VAL A 2 -11.61 -3.07 -11.66
CA VAL A 2 -10.68 -2.06 -11.09
C VAL A 2 -11.50 -0.89 -10.57
N ILE A 3 -11.21 -0.42 -9.36
CA ILE A 3 -11.76 0.78 -8.74
C ILE A 3 -10.59 1.72 -8.42
N ASP A 4 -10.51 2.83 -9.13
CA ASP A 4 -9.48 3.85 -8.97
C ASP A 4 -10.16 5.23 -8.86
N SER A 5 -10.22 5.80 -7.69
CA SER A 5 -9.84 5.34 -6.35
C SER A 5 -11.07 5.09 -5.47
N LEU A 6 -10.87 4.49 -4.30
CA LEU A 6 -11.95 4.32 -3.32
C LEU A 6 -12.55 5.64 -2.88
N SER A 7 -11.75 6.69 -2.73
CA SER A 7 -12.22 8.03 -2.35
C SER A 7 -13.18 8.61 -3.40
N GLY A 8 -12.85 8.47 -4.69
CA GLY A 8 -13.73 8.89 -5.78
C GLY A 8 -15.02 8.06 -5.85
N PHE A 9 -14.91 6.76 -5.59
CA PHE A 9 -16.06 5.87 -5.56
C PHE A 9 -16.98 6.18 -4.38
N GLU A 10 -16.45 6.47 -3.19
CA GLU A 10 -17.22 6.92 -2.02
C GLU A 10 -18.03 8.16 -2.34
N LEU A 11 -17.43 9.17 -2.94
CA LEU A 11 -18.12 10.41 -3.32
C LEU A 11 -19.28 10.17 -4.31
N ALA A 12 -19.13 9.18 -5.19
CA ALA A 12 -20.16 8.86 -6.17
C ALA A 12 -21.34 8.07 -5.59
N VAL A 13 -21.08 7.19 -4.61
CA VAL A 13 -22.08 6.22 -4.11
C VAL A 13 -22.73 6.69 -2.81
N ALA A 14 -21.97 7.31 -1.92
CA ALA A 14 -22.45 7.69 -0.59
C ALA A 14 -21.91 9.06 -0.15
N PRO A 15 -22.33 10.16 -0.78
CA PRO A 15 -21.79 11.48 -0.51
C PRO A 15 -22.04 11.98 0.92
N THR A 16 -22.99 11.40 1.64
CA THR A 16 -23.46 11.92 2.94
C THR A 16 -23.07 11.04 4.13
N PHE A 17 -22.95 9.72 3.96
CA PHE A 17 -22.77 8.76 5.06
C PHE A 17 -21.63 7.77 4.79
N ARG A 18 -20.49 7.96 5.44
CA ARG A 18 -19.31 7.09 5.31
C ARG A 18 -19.52 5.65 5.82
N GLU A 19 -20.39 5.47 6.82
CA GLU A 19 -20.67 4.12 7.34
C GLU A 19 -21.44 3.28 6.32
N ASP A 20 -22.40 3.88 5.62
CA ASP A 20 -23.16 3.21 4.56
C ASP A 20 -22.25 2.80 3.39
N PHE A 21 -21.21 3.60 3.10
CA PHE A 21 -20.22 3.27 2.08
C PHE A 21 -19.44 2.01 2.42
N ARG A 22 -18.98 1.87 3.66
CA ARG A 22 -18.23 0.69 4.09
C ARG A 22 -19.04 -0.60 3.94
N GLU A 23 -20.30 -0.57 4.37
CA GLU A 23 -21.19 -1.71 4.26
C GLU A 23 -21.49 -2.06 2.79
N SER A 24 -21.74 -1.06 1.97
CA SER A 24 -21.99 -1.22 0.53
C SER A 24 -20.78 -1.77 -0.19
N LEU A 25 -19.58 -1.28 0.13
CA LEU A 25 -18.31 -1.78 -0.41
C LEU A 25 -18.09 -3.24 -0.03
N PHE A 26 -18.35 -3.59 1.24
CA PHE A 26 -18.24 -4.96 1.71
C PHE A 26 -19.15 -5.91 0.93
N ARG A 27 -20.42 -5.58 0.82
CA ARG A 27 -21.41 -6.40 0.11
C ARG A 27 -21.05 -6.56 -1.36
N MET A 28 -20.61 -5.49 -2.00
CA MET A 28 -20.19 -5.51 -3.41
C MET A 28 -18.97 -6.41 -3.61
N VAL A 29 -17.93 -6.25 -2.81
CA VAL A 29 -16.70 -7.06 -2.94
C VAL A 29 -16.99 -8.53 -2.65
N ALA A 30 -17.81 -8.84 -1.64
CA ALA A 30 -18.21 -10.21 -1.33
C ALA A 30 -18.97 -10.85 -2.50
N ALA A 31 -19.95 -10.17 -3.07
CA ALA A 31 -20.70 -10.67 -4.21
C ALA A 31 -19.82 -10.90 -5.45
N LEU A 32 -18.89 -10.00 -5.72
CA LEU A 32 -17.93 -10.15 -6.82
C LEU A 32 -16.98 -11.33 -6.59
N ALA A 33 -16.53 -11.54 -5.36
CA ALA A 33 -15.69 -12.67 -5.00
C ALA A 33 -16.41 -14.01 -5.17
N GLU A 34 -17.68 -14.11 -4.79
CA GLU A 34 -18.53 -15.29 -5.03
C GLU A 34 -18.67 -15.62 -6.52
N LEU A 35 -18.65 -14.58 -7.38
CA LEU A 35 -18.65 -14.74 -8.83
C LEU A 35 -17.27 -15.05 -9.44
N GLY A 36 -16.23 -15.19 -8.60
CA GLY A 36 -14.85 -15.43 -9.04
C GLY A 36 -14.17 -14.21 -9.67
N VAL A 37 -14.68 -13.01 -9.41
CA VAL A 37 -14.12 -11.76 -9.96
C VAL A 37 -12.98 -11.26 -9.07
N THR A 38 -11.80 -11.08 -9.64
CA THR A 38 -10.70 -10.36 -8.99
C THR A 38 -10.98 -8.87 -8.98
N VAL A 39 -10.91 -8.25 -7.79
CA VAL A 39 -11.13 -6.81 -7.59
C VAL A 39 -9.81 -6.16 -7.19
N LEU A 40 -9.36 -5.19 -7.97
CA LEU A 40 -8.23 -4.30 -7.66
C LEU A 40 -8.78 -2.94 -7.26
N MET A 41 -8.39 -2.46 -6.09
CA MET A 41 -8.80 -1.15 -5.57
C MET A 41 -7.57 -0.32 -5.26
N THR A 42 -7.57 0.94 -5.65
CA THR A 42 -6.57 1.92 -5.20
C THR A 42 -7.17 2.81 -4.11
N SER A 43 -6.33 3.22 -3.19
CA SER A 43 -6.70 4.15 -2.13
C SER A 43 -5.53 5.03 -1.76
N GLU A 44 -5.80 6.30 -1.56
CA GLU A 44 -4.82 7.24 -1.04
C GLU A 44 -4.59 6.98 0.44
N LEU A 45 -3.32 7.00 0.86
CA LEU A 45 -2.96 6.96 2.27
C LEU A 45 -2.97 8.41 2.78
N GLU A 46 -3.84 8.70 3.74
CA GLU A 46 -3.76 9.97 4.46
C GLU A 46 -2.45 10.00 5.26
N ASP A 47 -1.61 11.00 5.00
CA ASP A 47 -0.34 11.21 5.69
C ASP A 47 -0.56 11.63 7.14
N ARG A 48 -0.78 10.65 7.99
CA ARG A 48 -0.53 10.77 9.42
C ARG A 48 0.74 10.01 9.74
N TYR A 49 1.83 10.73 9.83
CA TYR A 49 3.21 10.23 9.97
C TYR A 49 3.47 9.27 11.14
N THR A 50 2.50 8.96 11.97
CA THR A 50 2.69 8.19 13.20
C THR A 50 2.01 6.83 13.22
N ASP A 51 1.03 6.60 12.35
CA ASP A 51 0.30 5.32 12.33
C ASP A 51 0.47 4.63 10.97
N LEU A 52 1.10 3.46 10.98
CA LEU A 52 1.15 2.55 9.83
C LEU A 52 -0.25 1.94 9.56
N ARG A 53 -1.25 2.79 9.35
CA ARG A 53 -2.59 2.34 8.97
C ARG A 53 -2.63 2.17 7.46
N PHE A 54 -2.47 0.94 7.02
CA PHE A 54 -2.51 0.59 5.59
C PHE A 54 -3.93 0.45 5.03
N SER A 55 -4.94 0.81 5.78
CA SER A 55 -6.32 0.62 5.39
C SER A 55 -7.17 1.80 5.84
N PRO A 56 -7.37 2.79 4.99
CA PRO A 56 -8.48 3.72 5.16
C PRO A 56 -9.78 2.92 5.15
N TYR A 57 -10.79 3.37 5.83
CA TYR A 57 -12.11 2.70 5.93
C TYR A 57 -12.11 1.34 6.66
N GLY A 58 -10.99 0.88 7.25
CA GLY A 58 -10.91 -0.45 7.84
C GLY A 58 -11.04 -1.57 6.80
N SER A 59 -10.75 -1.31 5.54
CA SER A 59 -10.94 -2.25 4.42
C SER A 59 -9.91 -3.40 4.42
N ALA A 60 -8.96 -3.41 5.35
CA ALA A 60 -7.95 -4.48 5.43
C ALA A 60 -8.56 -5.87 5.60
N PHE A 61 -9.73 -6.00 6.22
CA PHE A 61 -10.39 -7.29 6.37
C PHE A 61 -11.05 -7.79 5.07
N LEU A 62 -11.35 -6.89 4.14
CA LEU A 62 -11.94 -7.21 2.83
C LEU A 62 -10.93 -7.69 1.80
N THR A 63 -9.65 -7.31 1.98
CA THR A 63 -8.63 -7.54 0.97
C THR A 63 -7.83 -8.80 1.24
N ASP A 64 -7.54 -9.57 0.22
CA ASP A 64 -6.66 -10.73 0.30
C ASP A 64 -5.19 -10.32 0.23
N ALA A 65 -4.89 -9.24 -0.48
CA ALA A 65 -3.55 -8.67 -0.56
C ALA A 65 -3.57 -7.14 -0.42
N ILE A 66 -2.53 -6.60 0.22
CA ILE A 66 -2.31 -5.16 0.34
C ILE A 66 -0.88 -4.87 -0.10
N ILE A 67 -0.76 -4.00 -1.10
CA ILE A 67 0.51 -3.46 -1.57
C ILE A 67 0.52 -1.97 -1.24
N VAL A 68 1.54 -1.53 -0.53
CA VAL A 68 1.76 -0.11 -0.20
C VAL A 68 2.79 0.46 -1.15
N GLN A 69 2.49 1.63 -1.70
CA GLN A 69 3.40 2.43 -2.51
C GLN A 69 3.58 3.79 -1.85
N ARG A 70 4.81 4.28 -1.77
CA ARG A 70 5.11 5.59 -1.18
C ARG A 70 6.23 6.31 -1.91
N TYR A 71 6.18 7.64 -1.85
CA TYR A 71 7.34 8.47 -2.08
C TYR A 71 8.10 8.64 -0.75
N ILE A 72 9.41 8.58 -0.85
CA ILE A 72 10.33 8.87 0.24
C ILE A 72 11.37 9.87 -0.24
N GLU A 73 11.93 10.65 0.66
CA GLU A 73 13.08 11.50 0.35
C GLU A 73 14.36 10.81 0.84
N VAL A 74 15.28 10.61 -0.08
CA VAL A 74 16.60 10.05 0.17
C VAL A 74 17.64 10.93 -0.52
N GLU A 75 18.59 11.48 0.23
CA GLU A 75 19.66 12.34 -0.31
C GLU A 75 19.15 13.46 -1.21
N SER A 76 18.07 14.15 -0.78
CA SER A 76 17.40 15.22 -1.53
C SER A 76 16.79 14.80 -2.88
N ARG A 77 16.47 13.51 -3.02
CA ARG A 77 15.75 12.97 -4.17
C ARG A 77 14.47 12.28 -3.73
N LEU A 78 13.43 12.40 -4.55
CA LEU A 78 12.20 11.63 -4.36
C LEU A 78 12.38 10.26 -5.01
N GLU A 79 12.33 9.24 -4.17
CA GLU A 79 12.37 7.84 -4.58
C GLU A 79 11.00 7.20 -4.35
N ARG A 80 10.68 6.19 -5.16
CA ARG A 80 9.45 5.43 -5.02
C ARG A 80 9.77 4.07 -4.41
N VAL A 81 9.05 3.73 -3.34
CA VAL A 81 9.16 2.43 -2.70
C VAL A 81 7.84 1.71 -2.62
N MET A 82 7.89 0.38 -2.65
CA MET A 82 6.75 -0.47 -2.45
C MET A 82 7.05 -1.62 -1.49
N ALA A 83 6.00 -2.09 -0.83
CA ALA A 83 6.04 -3.29 0.00
C ALA A 83 4.72 -4.05 -0.07
N VAL A 84 4.79 -5.37 0.01
CA VAL A 84 3.62 -6.21 0.27
C VAL A 84 3.45 -6.32 1.78
N VAL A 85 2.38 -5.77 2.32
CA VAL A 85 2.15 -5.73 3.78
C VAL A 85 1.19 -6.82 4.26
N LYS A 86 0.41 -7.36 3.34
CA LYS A 86 -0.53 -8.46 3.61
C LYS A 86 -0.69 -9.34 2.38
N VAL A 87 -0.72 -10.65 2.60
CA VAL A 87 -1.32 -11.63 1.70
C VAL A 87 -2.03 -12.65 2.58
N ARG A 88 -3.30 -12.92 2.30
CA ARG A 88 -4.09 -13.90 3.05
C ARG A 88 -3.63 -15.31 2.66
N ASP A 89 -3.48 -16.17 3.66
CA ASP A 89 -3.19 -17.59 3.51
C ASP A 89 -1.93 -17.94 2.69
N SER A 90 -1.01 -16.97 2.56
CA SER A 90 0.23 -17.17 1.80
C SER A 90 1.41 -16.42 2.41
N ALA A 91 2.59 -17.01 2.32
CA ALA A 91 3.84 -16.31 2.61
C ALA A 91 4.12 -15.29 1.50
N HIS A 92 4.68 -14.15 1.88
CA HIS A 92 5.06 -13.09 0.96
C HIS A 92 6.38 -12.45 1.36
N SER A 93 7.00 -11.74 0.44
CA SER A 93 8.19 -10.92 0.73
C SER A 93 7.83 -9.81 1.72
N LYS A 94 8.69 -9.60 2.71
CA LYS A 94 8.60 -8.50 3.69
C LYS A 94 9.54 -7.35 3.34
N GLU A 95 10.17 -7.42 2.17
CA GLU A 95 11.14 -6.43 1.74
C GLU A 95 10.45 -5.17 1.21
N ILE A 96 11.02 -4.02 1.54
CA ILE A 96 10.69 -2.76 0.90
C ILE A 96 11.63 -2.61 -0.28
N ARG A 97 11.06 -2.45 -1.47
CA ARG A 97 11.79 -2.35 -2.73
C ARG A 97 11.55 -1.00 -3.39
N GLN A 98 12.59 -0.47 -4.00
CA GLN A 98 12.47 0.65 -4.91
C GLN A 98 11.74 0.21 -6.18
N TYR A 99 11.00 1.11 -6.81
CA TYR A 99 10.42 0.85 -8.11
C TYR A 99 10.38 2.11 -8.97
N GLU A 100 10.33 1.91 -10.26
CA GLU A 100 10.18 2.96 -11.25
C GLU A 100 8.98 2.69 -12.16
N ILE A 101 8.41 3.77 -12.67
CA ILE A 101 7.38 3.71 -13.71
C ILE A 101 8.07 3.98 -15.04
N THR A 102 8.03 3.00 -15.91
CA THR A 102 8.65 3.04 -17.24
C THR A 102 7.61 2.96 -18.34
N ASP A 103 8.01 3.15 -19.57
CA ASP A 103 7.14 3.04 -20.75
C ASP A 103 6.53 1.63 -20.91
N THR A 104 7.14 0.63 -20.29
CA THR A 104 6.68 -0.77 -20.33
C THR A 104 5.95 -1.23 -19.07
N GLY A 105 5.79 -0.36 -18.07
CA GLY A 105 5.13 -0.65 -16.81
C GLY A 105 5.99 -0.36 -15.59
N ILE A 106 5.70 -1.06 -14.49
CA ILE A 106 6.43 -0.91 -13.23
C ILE A 106 7.67 -1.81 -13.24
N ALA A 107 8.84 -1.21 -13.10
CA ALA A 107 10.11 -1.90 -12.92
C ALA A 107 10.44 -1.96 -11.42
N ILE A 108 10.51 -3.17 -10.85
CA ILE A 108 10.84 -3.37 -9.44
C ILE A 108 12.35 -3.50 -9.32
N GLY A 109 12.94 -2.62 -8.54
CA GLY A 109 14.36 -2.56 -8.27
C GLY A 109 14.79 -3.36 -7.05
N GLU A 110 15.93 -2.97 -6.50
CA GLU A 110 16.53 -3.65 -5.37
C GLU A 110 15.83 -3.34 -4.04
N ARG A 111 16.17 -4.13 -3.03
CA ARG A 111 15.74 -3.89 -1.65
C ARG A 111 16.42 -2.65 -1.10
N MET A 112 15.64 -1.81 -0.43
CA MET A 112 16.14 -0.64 0.28
C MET A 112 16.89 -1.07 1.54
N LEU A 113 18.21 -1.11 1.43
CA LEU A 113 19.11 -1.41 2.56
C LEU A 113 19.51 -0.12 3.27
N ARG A 114 19.82 -0.21 4.56
CA ARG A 114 20.34 0.88 5.42
C ARG A 114 19.36 2.01 5.71
N PHE A 115 18.08 1.77 5.56
CA PHE A 115 17.04 2.72 5.92
C PHE A 115 15.99 2.08 6.82
N GLU A 116 15.55 2.83 7.83
CA GLU A 116 14.39 2.50 8.66
C GLU A 116 13.32 3.58 8.49
N GLY A 117 12.08 3.29 8.88
CA GLY A 117 10.99 4.25 8.81
C GLY A 117 10.49 4.59 7.40
N LEU A 118 10.89 3.82 6.37
CA LEU A 118 10.53 4.06 4.97
C LEU A 118 9.02 4.18 4.75
N LEU A 119 8.24 3.25 5.33
CA LEU A 119 6.79 3.27 5.20
C LEU A 119 6.12 4.34 6.06
N GLY A 120 6.81 4.86 7.07
CA GLY A 120 6.39 6.00 7.88
C GLY A 120 6.68 7.36 7.24
N GLY A 121 7.27 7.41 6.04
CA GLY A 121 7.60 8.65 5.33
C GLY A 121 8.79 9.42 5.88
N ARG A 122 9.50 8.88 6.87
CA ARG A 122 10.72 9.47 7.45
C ARG A 122 11.85 8.44 7.45
N PRO A 123 12.53 8.25 6.32
CA PRO A 123 13.68 7.36 6.25
C PRO A 123 14.80 7.87 7.16
N VAL A 124 15.28 6.98 8.03
CA VAL A 124 16.45 7.23 8.86
C VAL A 124 17.56 6.31 8.37
N HIS A 125 18.73 6.87 8.10
CA HIS A 125 19.90 6.09 7.72
C HIS A 125 20.38 5.27 8.93
N THR A 126 20.37 3.96 8.84
CA THR A 126 21.00 3.10 9.85
C THR A 126 22.51 3.10 9.62
N ALA A 127 23.24 3.76 10.51
CA ALA A 127 24.70 3.64 10.53
C ALA A 127 25.09 2.17 10.70
N GLN A 128 26.02 1.70 9.89
CA GLN A 128 26.59 0.37 10.00
C GLN A 128 27.19 0.19 11.40
N ALA A 129 26.69 -0.76 12.20
CA ALA A 129 27.34 -1.12 13.45
C ALA A 129 28.81 -1.49 13.12
N PRO A 130 29.81 -0.89 13.80
CA PRO A 130 31.20 -1.24 13.56
C PRO A 130 31.45 -2.66 14.09
N GLY A 131 31.62 -3.65 13.19
CA GLY A 131 32.05 -4.96 13.63
C GLY A 131 31.54 -6.20 12.91
N GLN A 132 31.21 -6.15 11.64
CA GLN A 132 31.18 -7.38 10.82
C GLN A 132 32.07 -7.20 9.61
N ARG A 133 33.34 -7.58 9.79
CA ARG A 133 34.21 -7.88 8.67
C ARG A 133 33.92 -9.29 8.15
N PRO A 134 34.14 -9.52 6.84
CA PRO A 134 33.87 -10.79 6.17
C PRO A 134 34.64 -11.94 6.73
#